data_d336e90013d717eb6830d880592bf49e
#
_entry.id   d336e90013d717eb6830d880592bf49e
#
_cell.length_a   1.000
_cell.length_b   1.000
_cell.length_c   1.000
_cell.angle_alpha   90.00
_cell.angle_beta   90.00
_cell.angle_gamma   90.00
#
_symmetry.space_group_name_H-M   'P 1'
#
loop_
_entity.id
_entity.type
_entity.pdbx_description
1 polymer ?
#
loop_
_entity_poly.entity_id
_entity_poly.type
_entity_poly.pdbx_seq_one_letter_code
_entity_poly.pdbx_strand_id
1 'polypeptide(L)'
;MVPYIDIHTHHQTTDKEIISVLNRSFDEEVVSLCSVGIHPYLTVKAQTDQDFISRSIRMLKDKASMNEVIAIGEAGIDALKGAGMDVQEEIFRRQIEIAESVKKPLIIHCVKSIDEIIRQKKELCPKQPWIMHGYRKNEQTARQLIGHGIELSFGQRYNTQALRLAYSTSRIWLETDEDSIDIREHYQNVAQALNIPVDELKLKIYKQAAQLSSAFLRV
;
A
#
# COMPACT_ATOMS: atom_id res chain seq x y z
N MET A 1 22.84 1.86 10.73
CA MET A 1 21.73 1.17 11.49
C MET A 1 20.64 0.84 10.47
N VAL A 2 19.93 -0.30 10.59
CA VAL A 2 18.79 -0.60 9.71
C VAL A 2 17.63 0.32 10.10
N PRO A 3 17.03 1.10 9.18
CA PRO A 3 15.90 1.97 9.50
C PRO A 3 14.61 1.17 9.74
N TYR A 4 13.64 1.79 10.39
CA TYR A 4 12.26 1.33 10.41
C TYR A 4 11.59 1.73 9.09
N ILE A 5 10.79 0.83 8.54
CA ILE A 5 10.01 1.11 7.33
C ILE A 5 8.54 1.25 7.72
N ASP A 6 7.95 2.38 7.39
CA ASP A 6 6.52 2.63 7.46
C ASP A 6 5.99 2.70 6.02
N ILE A 7 5.40 1.60 5.54
CA ILE A 7 5.10 1.46 4.10
C ILE A 7 3.88 2.29 3.67
N HIS A 8 3.08 2.74 4.62
CA HIS A 8 1.89 3.56 4.35
C HIS A 8 1.53 4.39 5.58
N THR A 9 1.57 5.71 5.46
CA THR A 9 1.23 6.63 6.54
C THR A 9 0.67 7.96 6.01
N HIS A 10 -0.16 8.63 6.81
CA HIS A 10 -0.62 10.00 6.56
C HIS A 10 0.22 11.03 7.33
N HIS A 11 1.17 10.59 8.14
CA HIS A 11 1.98 11.44 9.01
C HIS A 11 3.40 11.60 8.47
N GLN A 12 3.81 12.86 8.27
CA GLN A 12 5.18 13.15 7.89
C GLN A 12 6.12 13.05 9.09
N THR A 13 7.27 12.41 8.89
CA THR A 13 8.34 12.38 9.89
C THR A 13 9.62 13.01 9.36
N THR A 14 10.41 13.60 10.27
CA THR A 14 11.77 14.07 10.02
C THR A 14 12.82 13.18 10.70
N ASP A 15 12.37 12.10 11.34
CA ASP A 15 13.25 11.17 12.04
C ASP A 15 14.04 10.33 11.02
N LYS A 16 15.37 10.42 11.07
CA LYS A 16 16.26 9.72 10.14
C LYS A 16 16.33 8.21 10.36
N GLU A 17 15.83 7.71 11.47
CA GLU A 17 15.74 6.27 11.73
C GLU A 17 14.51 5.62 11.08
N ILE A 18 13.61 6.44 10.51
CA ILE A 18 12.35 6.00 9.92
C ILE A 18 12.30 6.39 8.44
N ILE A 19 12.03 5.44 7.58
CA ILE A 19 11.68 5.68 6.19
C ILE A 19 10.17 5.50 6.05
N SER A 20 9.47 6.62 5.90
CA SER A 20 8.00 6.63 5.74
C SER A 20 7.63 6.83 4.28
N VAL A 21 6.65 6.04 3.81
CA VAL A 21 5.98 6.23 2.53
C VAL A 21 4.70 7.01 2.79
N LEU A 22 4.76 8.31 2.55
CA LEU A 22 3.65 9.21 2.80
C LEU A 22 2.55 9.02 1.76
N ASN A 23 1.30 8.82 2.18
CA ASN A 23 0.16 8.74 1.25
C ASN A 23 -0.18 10.13 0.72
N ARG A 24 -0.29 10.26 -0.62
CA ARG A 24 -0.66 11.50 -1.30
C ARG A 24 -1.75 11.26 -2.33
N SER A 25 -2.70 12.16 -2.37
CA SER A 25 -3.68 12.20 -3.46
C SER A 25 -3.01 12.67 -4.77
N PHE A 26 -3.60 12.27 -5.89
CA PHE A 26 -3.13 12.67 -7.22
C PHE A 26 -3.04 14.20 -7.42
N ASP A 27 -3.81 14.99 -6.69
CA ASP A 27 -3.85 16.46 -6.74
C ASP A 27 -2.95 17.17 -5.70
N GLU A 28 -2.36 16.43 -4.74
CA GLU A 28 -1.44 16.98 -3.74
C GLU A 28 0.00 17.07 -4.24
N GLU A 29 0.81 17.94 -3.64
CA GLU A 29 2.23 18.06 -3.96
C GLU A 29 3.04 16.86 -3.46
N VAL A 30 4.06 16.50 -4.25
CA VAL A 30 5.06 15.49 -3.90
C VAL A 30 6.22 16.18 -3.20
N VAL A 31 6.32 16.02 -1.88
CA VAL A 31 7.33 16.73 -1.05
C VAL A 31 8.36 15.79 -0.41
N SER A 32 8.11 14.50 -0.41
CA SER A 32 8.98 13.48 0.19
C SER A 32 8.69 12.11 -0.43
N LEU A 33 9.34 11.07 0.07
CA LEU A 33 9.07 9.69 -0.35
C LEU A 33 7.59 9.36 -0.11
N CYS A 34 6.86 8.98 -1.17
CA CYS A 34 5.42 8.83 -1.09
C CYS A 34 4.86 7.76 -2.04
N SER A 35 3.62 7.37 -1.78
CA SER A 35 2.71 6.83 -2.77
C SER A 35 1.79 7.93 -3.29
N VAL A 36 1.38 7.85 -4.55
CA VAL A 36 0.41 8.77 -5.15
C VAL A 36 -0.69 7.98 -5.84
N GLY A 37 -1.96 8.29 -5.51
CA GLY A 37 -3.09 7.56 -6.07
C GLY A 37 -4.40 8.33 -6.11
N ILE A 38 -5.41 7.67 -6.68
CA ILE A 38 -6.80 8.11 -6.69
C ILE A 38 -7.55 7.18 -5.73
N HIS A 39 -7.74 7.65 -4.50
CA HIS A 39 -8.45 6.89 -3.48
C HIS A 39 -9.91 6.60 -3.89
N PRO A 40 -10.49 5.42 -3.59
CA PRO A 40 -11.87 5.08 -3.92
C PRO A 40 -12.91 6.12 -3.51
N TYR A 41 -12.74 6.81 -2.37
CA TYR A 41 -13.66 7.86 -1.92
C TYR A 41 -13.75 9.04 -2.89
N LEU A 42 -12.65 9.35 -3.58
CA LEU A 42 -12.62 10.47 -4.52
C LEU A 42 -13.41 10.18 -5.79
N THR A 43 -13.67 8.91 -6.09
CA THR A 43 -14.39 8.48 -7.31
C THR A 43 -15.82 9.02 -7.37
N VAL A 44 -16.42 9.39 -6.23
CA VAL A 44 -17.74 10.04 -6.19
C VAL A 44 -17.78 11.33 -7.03
N LYS A 45 -16.64 12.02 -7.17
CA LYS A 45 -16.52 13.23 -7.98
C LYS A 45 -16.84 12.97 -9.47
N ALA A 46 -16.65 11.74 -9.95
CA ALA A 46 -17.00 11.36 -11.32
C ALA A 46 -18.52 11.42 -11.62
N GLN A 47 -19.36 11.43 -10.58
CA GLN A 47 -20.82 11.55 -10.74
C GLN A 47 -21.28 12.97 -11.12
N THR A 48 -20.50 13.98 -10.77
CA THR A 48 -20.81 15.40 -10.98
C THR A 48 -19.84 16.12 -11.91
N ASP A 49 -18.69 15.51 -12.20
CA ASP A 49 -17.62 16.06 -13.01
C ASP A 49 -17.23 15.02 -14.08
N GLN A 50 -17.70 15.23 -15.31
CA GLN A 50 -17.47 14.32 -16.45
C GLN A 50 -15.99 14.18 -16.80
N ASP A 51 -15.16 15.18 -16.50
CA ASP A 51 -13.72 15.19 -16.78
C ASP A 51 -12.89 14.64 -15.63
N PHE A 52 -13.50 14.31 -14.49
CA PHE A 52 -12.78 13.90 -13.29
C PHE A 52 -11.82 12.74 -13.57
N ILE A 53 -12.30 11.67 -14.19
CA ILE A 53 -11.49 10.46 -14.45
C ILE A 53 -10.31 10.81 -15.37
N SER A 54 -10.55 11.47 -16.49
CA SER A 54 -9.49 11.79 -17.45
C SER A 54 -8.45 12.74 -16.86
N ARG A 55 -8.89 13.74 -16.09
CA ARG A 55 -8.03 14.72 -15.43
C ARG A 55 -7.18 14.07 -14.32
N SER A 56 -7.80 13.28 -13.44
CA SER A 56 -7.10 12.63 -12.33
C SER A 56 -6.07 11.61 -12.81
N ILE A 57 -6.41 10.82 -13.81
CA ILE A 57 -5.48 9.86 -14.43
C ILE A 57 -4.31 10.56 -15.09
N ARG A 58 -4.52 11.69 -15.78
CA ARG A 58 -3.43 12.47 -16.37
C ARG A 58 -2.50 13.01 -15.30
N MET A 59 -3.04 13.66 -14.25
CA MET A 59 -2.26 14.20 -13.14
C MET A 59 -1.48 13.10 -12.41
N LEU A 60 -2.09 11.93 -12.21
CA LEU A 60 -1.41 10.79 -11.61
C LEU A 60 -0.24 10.31 -12.48
N LYS A 61 -0.43 10.21 -13.81
CA LYS A 61 0.64 9.82 -14.75
C LYS A 61 1.84 10.76 -14.69
N ASP A 62 1.58 12.06 -14.63
CA ASP A 62 2.62 13.09 -14.55
C ASP A 62 3.48 12.90 -13.28
N LYS A 63 2.85 12.60 -12.14
CA LYS A 63 3.53 12.39 -10.86
C LYS A 63 4.18 11.00 -10.73
N ALA A 64 3.57 9.99 -11.31
CA ALA A 64 4.00 8.59 -11.19
C ALA A 64 5.47 8.36 -11.58
N SER A 65 6.03 9.20 -12.48
CA SER A 65 7.41 9.12 -12.94
C SER A 65 8.43 9.80 -12.02
N MET A 66 7.98 10.59 -11.03
CA MET A 66 8.88 11.30 -10.10
C MET A 66 9.64 10.30 -9.22
N ASN A 67 10.89 10.63 -8.86
CA ASN A 67 11.74 9.75 -8.06
C ASN A 67 11.25 9.56 -6.63
N GLU A 68 10.59 10.57 -6.07
CA GLU A 68 10.01 10.57 -4.73
C GLU A 68 8.76 9.67 -4.64
N VAL A 69 8.07 9.45 -5.75
CA VAL A 69 6.92 8.55 -5.81
C VAL A 69 7.44 7.12 -5.96
N ILE A 70 7.32 6.31 -4.93
CA ILE A 70 7.84 4.93 -4.94
C ILE A 70 6.75 3.87 -5.12
N ALA A 71 5.50 4.25 -5.02
CA ALA A 71 4.35 3.37 -5.23
C ALA A 71 3.18 4.15 -5.85
N ILE A 72 2.30 3.45 -6.55
CA ILE A 72 0.99 3.97 -6.93
C ILE A 72 -0.01 3.55 -5.87
N GLY A 73 -0.72 4.51 -5.33
CA GLY A 73 -1.68 4.29 -4.25
C GLY A 73 -1.79 5.54 -3.34
N GLU A 74 -2.76 5.56 -2.52
CA GLU A 74 -3.75 4.54 -2.19
C GLU A 74 -4.76 4.37 -3.35
N ALA A 75 -4.89 3.15 -3.85
CA ALA A 75 -5.75 2.81 -4.99
C ALA A 75 -6.53 1.53 -4.69
N GLY A 76 -7.73 1.37 -5.22
CA GLY A 76 -8.48 0.14 -4.98
C GLY A 76 -9.98 0.30 -5.00
N ILE A 77 -10.66 -0.49 -4.17
CA ILE A 77 -12.13 -0.60 -4.19
C ILE A 77 -12.68 -0.60 -2.76
N ASP A 78 -13.66 0.26 -2.52
CA ASP A 78 -14.46 0.30 -1.29
C ASP A 78 -15.94 0.07 -1.61
N ALA A 79 -16.47 -1.10 -1.23
CA ALA A 79 -17.88 -1.43 -1.46
C ALA A 79 -18.87 -0.64 -0.58
N LEU A 80 -18.38 0.18 0.36
CA LEU A 80 -19.21 0.97 1.28
C LEU A 80 -19.21 2.46 0.94
N LYS A 81 -18.18 2.94 0.22
CA LYS A 81 -17.98 4.37 -0.06
C LYS A 81 -17.44 4.58 -1.48
N GLY A 82 -17.56 5.81 -1.99
CA GLY A 82 -17.15 6.16 -3.34
C GLY A 82 -18.30 6.07 -4.35
N ALA A 83 -17.96 6.06 -5.63
CA ALA A 83 -18.90 5.83 -6.72
C ALA A 83 -19.34 4.36 -6.81
N GLY A 84 -20.19 4.04 -7.79
CA GLY A 84 -20.54 2.66 -8.11
C GLY A 84 -19.31 1.80 -8.41
N MET A 85 -19.45 0.49 -8.21
CA MET A 85 -18.35 -0.48 -8.34
C MET A 85 -17.66 -0.42 -9.70
N ASP A 86 -18.43 -0.27 -10.76
CA ASP A 86 -17.97 -0.15 -12.15
C ASP A 86 -16.99 1.02 -12.35
N VAL A 87 -17.31 2.18 -11.79
CA VAL A 87 -16.46 3.37 -11.84
C VAL A 87 -15.17 3.18 -11.03
N GLN A 88 -15.28 2.59 -9.83
CA GLN A 88 -14.12 2.31 -9.01
C GLN A 88 -13.19 1.28 -9.67
N GLU A 89 -13.74 0.23 -10.26
CA GLU A 89 -12.99 -0.78 -10.99
C GLU A 89 -12.26 -0.20 -12.21
N GLU A 90 -12.93 0.70 -12.97
CA GLU A 90 -12.28 1.38 -14.09
C GLU A 90 -11.08 2.21 -13.63
N ILE A 91 -11.28 3.06 -12.60
CA ILE A 91 -10.21 3.91 -12.08
C ILE A 91 -9.07 3.06 -11.49
N PHE A 92 -9.39 1.98 -10.78
CA PHE A 92 -8.38 1.08 -10.24
C PHE A 92 -7.58 0.38 -11.34
N ARG A 93 -8.23 -0.12 -12.39
CA ARG A 93 -7.58 -0.70 -13.57
C ARG A 93 -6.58 0.26 -14.22
N ARG A 94 -6.97 1.51 -14.40
CA ARG A 94 -6.07 2.54 -14.95
C ARG A 94 -4.87 2.83 -14.05
N GLN A 95 -5.04 2.76 -12.74
CA GLN A 95 -3.92 2.90 -11.78
C GLN A 95 -2.98 1.69 -11.83
N ILE A 96 -3.50 0.48 -12.03
CA ILE A 96 -2.71 -0.73 -12.29
C ILE A 96 -1.85 -0.55 -13.56
N GLU A 97 -2.45 -0.07 -14.66
CA GLU A 97 -1.72 0.18 -15.92
C GLU A 97 -0.61 1.23 -15.73
N ILE A 98 -0.85 2.28 -14.95
CA ILE A 98 0.17 3.28 -14.62
C ILE A 98 1.30 2.63 -13.83
N ALA A 99 0.99 1.88 -12.76
CA ALA A 99 1.97 1.20 -11.92
C ALA A 99 2.88 0.28 -12.75
N GLU A 100 2.30 -0.51 -13.67
CA GLU A 100 3.04 -1.36 -14.59
C GLU A 100 3.95 -0.55 -15.52
N SER A 101 3.44 0.58 -16.08
CA SER A 101 4.20 1.41 -17.02
C SER A 101 5.43 2.07 -16.39
N VAL A 102 5.32 2.49 -15.11
CA VAL A 102 6.41 3.12 -14.35
C VAL A 102 7.20 2.12 -13.50
N LYS A 103 6.82 0.83 -13.51
CA LYS A 103 7.43 -0.26 -12.75
C LYS A 103 7.47 -0.01 -11.24
N LYS A 104 6.35 0.47 -10.68
CA LYS A 104 6.20 0.75 -9.26
C LYS A 104 5.12 -0.14 -8.64
N PRO A 105 5.25 -0.54 -7.36
CA PRO A 105 4.25 -1.35 -6.67
C PRO A 105 2.92 -0.58 -6.50
N LEU A 106 1.85 -1.32 -6.20
CA LEU A 106 0.57 -0.75 -5.76
C LEU A 106 0.40 -0.88 -4.25
N ILE A 107 -0.07 0.21 -3.61
CA ILE A 107 -0.65 0.18 -2.25
C ILE A 107 -2.17 0.18 -2.40
N ILE A 108 -2.82 -0.87 -1.90
CA ILE A 108 -4.20 -1.20 -2.22
C ILE A 108 -5.12 -0.98 -1.02
N HIS A 109 -6.12 -0.13 -1.22
CA HIS A 109 -7.32 -0.01 -0.39
C HIS A 109 -8.33 -1.10 -0.75
N CYS A 110 -8.80 -1.84 0.27
CA CYS A 110 -9.78 -2.91 0.03
C CYS A 110 -10.79 -3.01 1.17
N VAL A 111 -12.01 -2.55 0.94
CA VAL A 111 -13.12 -2.66 1.90
C VAL A 111 -14.26 -3.47 1.28
N LYS A 112 -14.51 -4.67 1.82
CA LYS A 112 -15.55 -5.62 1.37
C LYS A 112 -15.53 -5.93 -0.14
N SER A 113 -14.34 -5.92 -0.76
CA SER A 113 -14.14 -6.07 -2.21
C SER A 113 -12.95 -6.98 -2.55
N ILE A 114 -12.63 -7.96 -1.67
CA ILE A 114 -11.48 -8.86 -1.85
C ILE A 114 -11.58 -9.67 -3.15
N ASP A 115 -12.77 -10.13 -3.49
CA ASP A 115 -12.98 -10.97 -4.68
C ASP A 115 -12.74 -10.16 -5.96
N GLU A 116 -13.11 -8.89 -6.00
CA GLU A 116 -12.86 -7.96 -7.09
C GLU A 116 -11.36 -7.68 -7.25
N ILE A 117 -10.65 -7.45 -6.14
CA ILE A 117 -9.19 -7.26 -6.15
C ILE A 117 -8.49 -8.53 -6.72
N ILE A 118 -8.87 -9.71 -6.23
CA ILE A 118 -8.31 -10.99 -6.72
C ILE A 118 -8.66 -11.21 -8.19
N ARG A 119 -9.89 -10.91 -8.60
CA ARG A 119 -10.33 -11.01 -9.99
C ARG A 119 -9.45 -10.16 -10.91
N GLN A 120 -9.27 -8.87 -10.58
CA GLN A 120 -8.40 -7.99 -11.37
C GLN A 120 -6.94 -8.44 -11.37
N LYS A 121 -6.41 -8.94 -10.24
CA LYS A 121 -5.06 -9.50 -10.18
C LYS A 121 -4.88 -10.68 -11.14
N LYS A 122 -5.90 -11.55 -11.26
CA LYS A 122 -5.86 -12.70 -12.18
C LYS A 122 -6.01 -12.28 -13.65
N GLU A 123 -6.95 -11.39 -13.93
CA GLU A 123 -7.26 -10.95 -15.30
C GLU A 123 -6.10 -10.18 -15.93
N LEU A 124 -5.50 -9.26 -15.17
CA LEU A 124 -4.47 -8.36 -15.66
C LEU A 124 -3.05 -8.95 -15.56
N CYS A 125 -2.86 -9.99 -14.74
CA CYS A 125 -1.56 -10.63 -14.52
C CYS A 125 -0.41 -9.63 -14.31
N PRO A 126 -0.55 -8.62 -13.42
CA PRO A 126 0.45 -7.57 -13.26
C PRO A 126 1.76 -8.11 -12.70
N LYS A 127 2.87 -7.53 -13.16
CA LYS A 127 4.23 -7.91 -12.76
C LYS A 127 4.67 -7.20 -11.48
N GLN A 128 4.13 -6.00 -11.25
CA GLN A 128 4.51 -5.21 -10.08
C GLN A 128 3.86 -5.75 -8.79
N PRO A 129 4.56 -5.63 -7.65
CA PRO A 129 4.02 -6.05 -6.35
C PRO A 129 2.73 -5.30 -5.99
N TRP A 130 1.79 -6.01 -5.37
CA TRP A 130 0.58 -5.47 -4.80
C TRP A 130 0.64 -5.61 -3.30
N ILE A 131 0.49 -4.51 -2.55
CA ILE A 131 0.53 -4.44 -1.10
C ILE A 131 -0.86 -4.01 -0.63
N MET A 132 -1.61 -4.92 -0.02
CA MET A 132 -2.89 -4.57 0.60
C MET A 132 -2.62 -3.93 1.96
N HIS A 133 -2.91 -2.63 2.09
CA HIS A 133 -2.76 -1.92 3.35
C HIS A 133 -3.92 -2.19 4.31
N GLY A 134 -3.77 -1.84 5.58
CA GLY A 134 -4.81 -1.96 6.60
C GLY A 134 -5.30 -3.39 6.84
N TYR A 135 -4.47 -4.41 6.62
CA TYR A 135 -4.94 -5.79 6.69
C TYR A 135 -5.26 -6.24 8.12
N ARG A 136 -6.51 -6.65 8.37
CA ARG A 136 -6.99 -7.10 9.70
C ARG A 136 -7.93 -8.31 9.65
N LYS A 137 -7.98 -9.00 8.50
CA LYS A 137 -8.80 -10.21 8.34
C LYS A 137 -8.08 -11.44 8.90
N ASN A 138 -8.77 -12.59 8.90
CA ASN A 138 -8.25 -13.86 9.41
C ASN A 138 -7.16 -14.47 8.52
N GLU A 139 -6.53 -15.54 9.02
CA GLU A 139 -5.48 -16.28 8.30
C GLU A 139 -5.95 -16.87 6.97
N GLN A 140 -7.18 -17.38 6.89
CA GLN A 140 -7.70 -17.98 5.66
C GLN A 140 -7.72 -16.97 4.50
N THR A 141 -8.21 -15.77 4.78
CA THR A 141 -8.20 -14.67 3.79
C THR A 141 -6.77 -14.23 3.45
N ALA A 142 -5.88 -14.17 4.46
CA ALA A 142 -4.46 -13.87 4.23
C ALA A 142 -3.81 -14.91 3.29
N ARG A 143 -4.06 -16.19 3.52
CA ARG A 143 -3.56 -17.30 2.69
C ARG A 143 -4.05 -17.20 1.25
N GLN A 144 -5.31 -16.82 1.05
CA GLN A 144 -5.88 -16.60 -0.28
C GLN A 144 -5.16 -15.45 -1.00
N LEU A 145 -5.01 -14.29 -0.36
CA LEU A 145 -4.35 -13.12 -0.96
C LEU A 145 -2.88 -13.38 -1.28
N ILE A 146 -2.14 -13.95 -0.32
CA ILE A 146 -0.73 -14.32 -0.50
C ILE A 146 -0.58 -15.36 -1.63
N GLY A 147 -1.50 -16.33 -1.74
CA GLY A 147 -1.54 -17.30 -2.82
C GLY A 147 -1.72 -16.67 -4.21
N HIS A 148 -2.30 -15.47 -4.28
CA HIS A 148 -2.41 -14.67 -5.50
C HIS A 148 -1.27 -13.64 -5.65
N GLY A 149 -0.21 -13.72 -4.83
CA GLY A 149 0.94 -12.83 -4.90
C GLY A 149 0.66 -11.40 -4.39
N ILE A 150 -0.33 -11.24 -3.50
CA ILE A 150 -0.62 -9.99 -2.81
C ILE A 150 0.07 -10.02 -1.45
N GLU A 151 0.84 -9.00 -1.16
CA GLU A 151 1.53 -8.78 0.11
C GLU A 151 0.61 -8.04 1.09
N LEU A 152 0.84 -8.18 2.39
CA LEU A 152 -0.06 -7.64 3.40
C LEU A 152 0.67 -6.64 4.30
N SER A 153 0.07 -5.47 4.48
CA SER A 153 0.54 -4.47 5.43
C SER A 153 -0.37 -4.41 6.65
N PHE A 154 0.25 -4.37 7.83
CA PHE A 154 -0.43 -4.46 9.11
C PHE A 154 -0.23 -3.18 9.92
N GLY A 155 -1.34 -2.52 10.27
CA GLY A 155 -1.39 -1.50 11.30
C GLY A 155 -1.57 -2.09 12.70
N GLN A 156 -1.94 -1.27 13.68
CA GLN A 156 -2.09 -1.71 15.09
C GLN A 156 -3.08 -2.86 15.31
N ARG A 157 -4.13 -2.93 14.48
CA ARG A 157 -5.19 -3.93 14.60
C ARG A 157 -4.95 -5.07 13.62
N TYR A 158 -4.34 -6.15 14.07
CA TYR A 158 -4.06 -7.30 13.22
C TYR A 158 -4.54 -8.61 13.82
N ASN A 159 -4.73 -9.60 12.94
CA ASN A 159 -4.91 -10.99 13.33
C ASN A 159 -3.53 -11.66 13.42
N THR A 160 -3.20 -12.23 14.59
CA THR A 160 -1.85 -12.80 14.85
C THR A 160 -1.52 -13.99 13.94
N GLN A 161 -2.50 -14.82 13.57
CA GLN A 161 -2.26 -15.95 12.67
C GLN A 161 -1.97 -15.47 11.25
N ALA A 162 -2.71 -14.47 10.77
CA ALA A 162 -2.44 -13.84 9.48
C ALA A 162 -1.06 -13.15 9.45
N LEU A 163 -0.70 -12.46 10.55
CA LEU A 163 0.61 -11.84 10.71
C LEU A 163 1.74 -12.87 10.63
N ARG A 164 1.63 -14.00 11.35
CA ARG A 164 2.59 -15.10 11.31
C ARG A 164 2.72 -15.70 9.92
N LEU A 165 1.62 -15.90 9.21
CA LEU A 165 1.63 -16.39 7.84
C LEU A 165 2.36 -15.42 6.92
N ALA A 166 2.05 -14.12 6.96
CA ALA A 166 2.70 -13.11 6.15
C ALA A 166 4.20 -13.02 6.44
N TYR A 167 4.60 -13.10 7.71
CA TYR A 167 6.00 -13.14 8.13
C TYR A 167 6.73 -14.37 7.57
N SER A 168 6.16 -15.57 7.71
CA SER A 168 6.78 -16.83 7.25
C SER A 168 6.94 -16.91 5.73
N THR A 169 6.08 -16.23 4.99
CA THR A 169 6.11 -16.19 3.51
C THR A 169 6.86 -14.97 2.95
N SER A 170 7.44 -14.13 3.81
CA SER A 170 8.08 -12.86 3.41
C SER A 170 7.15 -11.97 2.57
N ARG A 171 5.90 -11.84 3.03
CA ARG A 171 4.85 -11.01 2.43
C ARG A 171 4.26 -10.03 3.43
N ILE A 172 5.10 -9.57 4.37
CA ILE A 172 4.72 -8.72 5.49
C ILE A 172 5.26 -7.30 5.33
N TRP A 173 4.39 -6.32 5.60
CA TRP A 173 4.72 -4.92 5.78
C TRP A 173 4.09 -4.40 7.06
N LEU A 174 4.63 -3.31 7.59
CA LEU A 174 4.07 -2.59 8.74
C LEU A 174 3.79 -1.15 8.33
N GLU A 175 2.75 -0.60 8.92
CA GLU A 175 2.26 0.74 8.64
C GLU A 175 1.67 1.41 9.88
N THR A 176 1.60 2.74 9.85
CA THR A 176 0.84 3.51 10.83
C THR A 176 -0.49 4.01 10.30
N ASP A 177 -0.63 4.16 8.98
CA ASP A 177 -1.84 4.70 8.32
C ASP A 177 -2.26 6.07 8.93
N GLU A 178 -3.46 6.19 9.48
CA GLU A 178 -3.96 7.37 10.22
C GLU A 178 -3.71 7.26 11.75
N ASP A 179 -3.19 6.13 12.24
CA ASP A 179 -2.95 5.92 13.67
C ASP A 179 -1.76 6.77 14.17
N SER A 180 -1.87 7.31 15.38
CA SER A 180 -0.83 8.14 16.01
C SER A 180 0.29 7.35 16.69
N ILE A 181 0.33 6.04 16.56
CA ILE A 181 1.37 5.20 17.14
C ILE A 181 2.74 5.50 16.51
N ASP A 182 3.80 5.50 17.32
CA ASP A 182 5.15 5.46 16.78
C ASP A 182 5.41 4.12 16.09
N ILE A 183 5.89 4.15 14.85
CA ILE A 183 6.19 2.93 14.09
C ILE A 183 7.16 2.01 14.83
N ARG A 184 8.09 2.54 15.63
CA ARG A 184 9.03 1.77 16.47
C ARG A 184 8.30 0.94 17.52
N GLU A 185 7.31 1.54 18.18
CA GLU A 185 6.46 0.83 19.13
C GLU A 185 5.65 -0.26 18.42
N HIS A 186 5.13 0.05 17.22
CA HIS A 186 4.42 -0.95 16.43
C HIS A 186 5.31 -2.14 16.05
N TYR A 187 6.56 -1.91 15.65
CA TYR A 187 7.54 -2.97 15.40
C TYR A 187 7.80 -3.83 16.64
N GLN A 188 7.92 -3.21 17.83
CA GLN A 188 8.10 -3.93 19.09
C GLN A 188 6.89 -4.84 19.39
N ASN A 189 5.68 -4.32 19.25
CA ASN A 189 4.43 -5.07 19.45
C ASN A 189 4.32 -6.26 18.50
N VAL A 190 4.65 -6.07 17.23
CA VAL A 190 4.63 -7.11 16.21
C VAL A 190 5.73 -8.15 16.47
N ALA A 191 6.94 -7.74 16.78
CA ALA A 191 8.04 -8.65 17.11
C ALA A 191 7.71 -9.54 18.32
N GLN A 192 7.09 -8.96 19.36
CA GLN A 192 6.58 -9.71 20.50
C GLN A 192 5.49 -10.73 20.09
N ALA A 193 4.53 -10.34 19.26
CA ALA A 193 3.47 -11.24 18.77
C ALA A 193 4.00 -12.40 17.92
N LEU A 194 5.12 -12.16 17.20
CA LEU A 194 5.83 -13.17 16.42
C LEU A 194 6.79 -14.00 17.24
N ASN A 195 7.15 -13.57 18.45
CA ASN A 195 8.19 -14.14 19.33
C ASN A 195 9.57 -14.15 18.66
N ILE A 196 9.98 -13.01 18.11
CA ILE A 196 11.27 -12.79 17.46
C ILE A 196 11.92 -11.48 17.97
N PRO A 197 13.25 -11.30 17.81
CA PRO A 197 13.90 -10.02 18.06
C PRO A 197 13.39 -8.93 17.09
N VAL A 198 13.23 -7.69 17.57
CA VAL A 198 12.79 -6.56 16.75
C VAL A 198 13.76 -6.28 15.59
N ASP A 199 15.06 -6.45 15.81
CA ASP A 199 16.07 -6.24 14.76
C ASP A 199 15.98 -7.27 13.62
N GLU A 200 15.52 -8.49 13.91
CA GLU A 200 15.25 -9.51 12.91
C GLU A 200 14.08 -9.05 12.00
N LEU A 201 13.00 -8.57 12.61
CA LEU A 201 11.84 -8.04 11.88
C LEU A 201 12.22 -6.82 11.03
N LYS A 202 12.96 -5.87 11.61
CA LYS A 202 13.49 -4.70 10.90
C LYS A 202 14.31 -5.10 9.68
N LEU A 203 15.27 -5.99 9.86
CA LEU A 203 16.14 -6.45 8.78
C LEU A 203 15.36 -7.15 7.67
N LYS A 204 14.35 -7.95 8.02
CA LYS A 204 13.49 -8.63 7.06
C LYS A 204 12.71 -7.63 6.21
N ILE A 205 12.01 -6.70 6.84
CA ILE A 205 11.19 -5.70 6.13
C ILE A 205 12.08 -4.75 5.31
N TYR A 206 13.24 -4.34 5.84
CA TYR A 206 14.19 -3.52 5.10
C TYR A 206 14.71 -4.21 3.83
N LYS A 207 15.03 -5.51 3.91
CA LYS A 207 15.44 -6.28 2.72
C LYS A 207 14.33 -6.35 1.67
N GLN A 208 13.07 -6.50 2.08
CA GLN A 208 11.92 -6.45 1.17
C GLN A 208 11.80 -5.05 0.52
N ALA A 209 11.91 -3.98 1.32
CA ALA A 209 11.85 -2.60 0.83
C ALA A 209 12.96 -2.30 -0.19
N ALA A 210 14.18 -2.76 0.06
CA ALA A 210 15.30 -2.60 -0.86
C ALA A 210 15.09 -3.33 -2.21
N GLN A 211 14.35 -4.43 -2.21
CA GLN A 211 13.93 -5.12 -3.44
C GLN A 211 12.78 -4.41 -4.15
N LEU A 212 11.91 -3.76 -3.39
CA LEU A 212 10.76 -3.03 -3.92
C LEU A 212 11.19 -1.76 -4.68
N SER A 213 12.13 -1.00 -4.11
CA SER A 213 12.67 0.23 -4.71
C SER A 213 14.06 0.56 -4.17
N SER A 214 14.96 0.96 -5.07
CA SER A 214 16.27 1.49 -4.68
C SER A 214 16.20 2.79 -3.87
N ALA A 215 15.05 3.46 -3.83
CA ALA A 215 14.84 4.66 -3.02
C ALA A 215 15.02 4.36 -1.52
N PHE A 216 14.69 3.15 -1.06
CA PHE A 216 14.92 2.72 0.33
C PHE A 216 16.41 2.54 0.70
N LEU A 217 17.31 2.52 -0.28
CA LEU A 217 18.75 2.38 -0.06
C LEU A 217 19.50 3.73 0.05
N ARG A 218 18.81 4.85 -0.17
CA ARG A 218 19.42 6.19 -0.26
C ARG A 218 19.35 7.02 1.01
N VAL A 219 18.90 6.42 2.11
CA VAL A 219 18.69 7.09 3.41
C VAL A 219 19.81 6.73 4.38
#